data_4134d7596b49ef5af331d65e75ef6304
#
_entry.id   4134d7596b49ef5af331d65e75ef6304
#
_cell.length_a   1.000
_cell.length_b   1.000
_cell.length_c   1.000
_cell.angle_alpha   90.00
_cell.angle_beta   90.00
_cell.angle_gamma   90.00
#
_symmetry.space_group_name_H-M   'P 1'
#
loop_
_entity.id
_entity.type
_entity.pdbx_description
1 polymer ?
#
loop_
_entity_poly.entity_id
_entity_poly.type
_entity_poly.pdbx_seq_one_letter_code
_entity_poly.pdbx_strand_id
1 'polypeptide(L)'
;MMKHHGTRMLAAMLALTFANALNAQNENFNSGGPFNQACVKVDSLDATFNTTVSQMEYALQCAGEAPARGSKAGKVFPRTIGTDGKLVKVGPLDWCSGFFAGSLWQVYDFTKDPMWRQKAEQWTWAVEEAKSYRGTHDLGFMIGNSFGKGYELTGDTALLNVLIEASRTLISRFSPQVGCIRSWDFNRDRWKFPVIIDNMMNLEMLFRATQLTGDSTFWHVAVTHANTTMKNHFRQNASSWHVVDYDPQTGGVRGRCTFQGHADDSYWSRGQSWGLYGFTMSYRFTRDEAYLRQARRIAEFLLSLPNMPADGIPYWDMKAPEAEHSKPSLPNANVPRDASSAAIMASALYELAAYVEPDVSERYRAAADHILGNLSEHYRAPQGTNYGFLLLHSTGHYPGNSEIDVPLNYADYYYLEALMRQRRWSQAASPAPS
;
A
#
# COMPACT_ATOMS: atom_id res chain seq x y z
N MET A 1 -18.21 -2.09 50.68
CA MET A 1 -17.66 -0.84 50.09
C MET A 1 -16.15 -0.95 49.73
N MET A 2 -15.63 -2.12 49.33
CA MET A 2 -14.19 -2.33 49.08
C MET A 2 -13.83 -2.96 47.70
N LYS A 3 -14.75 -3.01 46.76
CA LYS A 3 -14.47 -3.61 45.40
C LYS A 3 -14.29 -2.60 44.25
N HIS A 4 -14.47 -1.29 44.47
CA HIS A 4 -14.34 -0.29 43.41
C HIS A 4 -12.99 0.46 43.33
N HIS A 5 -12.07 0.28 44.30
CA HIS A 5 -10.78 0.98 44.29
C HIS A 5 -9.68 0.22 43.47
N GLY A 6 -9.76 -1.10 43.40
CA GLY A 6 -8.77 -1.90 42.67
C GLY A 6 -8.80 -1.72 41.15
N THR A 7 -9.98 -1.57 40.57
CA THR A 7 -10.15 -1.43 39.10
C THR A 7 -9.70 -0.06 38.59
N ARG A 8 -9.85 1.00 39.39
CA ARG A 8 -9.36 2.35 39.01
C ARG A 8 -7.83 2.48 39.13
N MET A 9 -7.20 1.80 40.08
CA MET A 9 -5.74 1.78 40.20
C MET A 9 -5.07 0.98 39.07
N LEU A 10 -5.65 -0.14 38.64
CA LEU A 10 -5.13 -0.93 37.53
C LEU A 10 -5.24 -0.19 36.20
N ALA A 11 -6.35 0.53 35.95
CA ALA A 11 -6.54 1.35 34.76
C ALA A 11 -5.58 2.56 34.74
N ALA A 12 -5.34 3.19 35.90
CA ALA A 12 -4.38 4.28 36.01
C ALA A 12 -2.93 3.82 35.86
N MET A 13 -2.56 2.65 36.36
CA MET A 13 -1.22 2.07 36.12
C MET A 13 -0.99 1.65 34.67
N LEU A 14 -2.00 1.08 34.00
CA LEU A 14 -1.94 0.78 32.58
C LEU A 14 -1.84 2.06 31.71
N ALA A 15 -2.53 3.12 32.08
CA ALA A 15 -2.44 4.40 31.37
C ALA A 15 -1.07 5.08 31.58
N LEU A 16 -0.49 5.01 32.78
CA LEU A 16 0.87 5.53 33.04
C LEU A 16 1.97 4.71 32.34
N THR A 17 1.85 3.39 32.27
CA THR A 17 2.80 2.55 31.53
C THR A 17 2.70 2.78 30.03
N PHE A 18 1.50 3.05 29.48
CA PHE A 18 1.30 3.42 28.09
C PHE A 18 1.87 4.83 27.76
N ALA A 19 1.64 5.80 28.65
CA ALA A 19 2.19 7.16 28.48
C ALA A 19 3.72 7.17 28.58
N ASN A 20 4.29 6.39 29.49
CA ASN A 20 5.74 6.28 29.63
C ASN A 20 6.40 5.49 28.46
N ALA A 21 5.72 4.50 27.90
CA ALA A 21 6.17 3.81 26.70
C ALA A 21 6.11 4.72 25.45
N LEU A 22 5.07 5.57 25.33
CA LEU A 22 4.96 6.59 24.27
C LEU A 22 6.03 7.69 24.44
N ASN A 23 6.30 8.14 25.66
CA ASN A 23 7.36 9.13 25.92
C ASN A 23 8.75 8.55 25.67
N ALA A 24 9.05 7.33 26.08
CA ALA A 24 10.32 6.66 25.79
C ALA A 24 10.52 6.42 24.27
N GLN A 25 9.44 6.19 23.50
CA GLN A 25 9.50 6.11 22.05
C GLN A 25 9.70 7.50 21.41
N ASN A 26 9.09 8.56 21.97
CA ASN A 26 9.31 9.93 21.53
C ASN A 26 10.76 10.41 21.81
N GLU A 27 11.37 10.01 22.93
CA GLU A 27 12.78 10.32 23.23
C GLU A 27 13.73 9.60 22.28
N ASN A 28 13.45 8.36 21.90
CA ASN A 28 14.25 7.62 20.91
C ASN A 28 14.12 8.19 19.48
N PHE A 29 12.99 8.78 19.13
CA PHE A 29 12.83 9.46 17.84
C PHE A 29 13.63 10.79 17.80
N ASN A 30 13.77 11.47 18.91
CA ASN A 30 14.58 12.69 19.04
C ASN A 30 16.11 12.42 19.12
N SER A 31 16.55 11.18 19.28
CA SER A 31 17.96 10.83 19.49
C SER A 31 18.69 10.28 18.25
N GLY A 32 18.43 10.83 17.03
CA GLY A 32 19.31 10.62 15.87
C GLY A 32 18.91 9.52 14.90
N GLY A 33 17.63 9.17 14.80
CA GLY A 33 17.12 8.25 13.76
C GLY A 33 17.19 8.85 12.34
N PRO A 34 17.09 8.03 11.28
CA PRO A 34 17.28 8.46 9.89
C PRO A 34 16.34 9.58 9.44
N PHE A 35 15.18 9.72 10.08
CA PHE A 35 14.18 10.75 9.75
C PHE A 35 14.42 12.12 10.39
N ASN A 36 15.48 12.27 11.20
CA ASN A 36 15.90 13.56 11.81
C ASN A 36 16.96 14.31 11.00
N GLN A 37 17.37 13.79 9.85
CA GLN A 37 18.29 14.52 8.96
C GLN A 37 17.53 15.56 8.14
N ALA A 38 18.23 16.64 7.77
CA ALA A 38 17.62 17.71 6.97
C ALA A 38 16.96 17.13 5.71
N CYS A 39 15.66 17.42 5.54
CA CYS A 39 14.92 17.04 4.35
C CYS A 39 15.69 17.43 3.09
N VAL A 40 15.94 16.48 2.20
CA VAL A 40 16.27 16.77 0.81
C VAL A 40 15.07 17.57 0.27
N LYS A 41 15.28 18.86 -0.02
CA LYS A 41 14.25 19.67 -0.68
C LYS A 41 14.05 19.07 -2.06
N VAL A 42 12.90 18.45 -2.29
CA VAL A 42 12.47 18.15 -3.65
C VAL A 42 12.53 19.47 -4.44
N ASP A 43 13.35 19.52 -5.49
CA ASP A 43 13.24 20.57 -6.50
C ASP A 43 11.77 20.76 -6.82
N SER A 44 11.31 21.98 -7.06
CA SER A 44 9.90 22.32 -6.99
C SER A 44 8.99 21.14 -7.39
N LEU A 45 7.99 20.83 -6.59
CA LEU A 45 7.03 19.71 -6.82
C LEU A 45 6.56 19.67 -8.26
N ASP A 46 6.39 20.82 -8.88
CA ASP A 46 5.99 20.98 -10.28
C ASP A 46 7.07 20.48 -11.25
N ALA A 47 8.36 20.70 -10.98
CA ALA A 47 9.44 20.14 -11.81
C ALA A 47 9.49 18.61 -11.74
N THR A 48 9.31 18.04 -10.54
CA THR A 48 9.21 16.59 -10.36
C THR A 48 8.02 16.01 -11.10
N PHE A 49 6.86 16.67 -11.04
CA PHE A 49 5.69 16.25 -11.79
C PHE A 49 5.89 16.34 -13.30
N ASN A 50 6.45 17.42 -13.81
CA ASN A 50 6.69 17.58 -15.24
C ASN A 50 7.61 16.50 -15.81
N THR A 51 8.68 16.16 -15.10
CA THR A 51 9.56 15.05 -15.51
C THR A 51 8.85 13.70 -15.39
N THR A 52 7.97 13.54 -14.42
CA THR A 52 7.15 12.34 -14.26
C THR A 52 6.13 12.19 -15.39
N VAL A 53 5.46 13.27 -15.81
CA VAL A 53 4.55 13.28 -16.94
C VAL A 53 5.27 12.84 -18.22
N SER A 54 6.44 13.41 -18.52
CA SER A 54 7.24 13.01 -19.69
C SER A 54 7.67 11.55 -19.65
N GLN A 55 8.00 11.01 -18.46
CA GLN A 55 8.32 9.58 -18.31
C GLN A 55 7.08 8.70 -18.54
N MET A 56 5.90 9.13 -18.09
CA MET A 56 4.65 8.42 -18.34
C MET A 56 4.20 8.47 -19.81
N GLU A 57 4.53 9.53 -20.56
CA GLU A 57 4.37 9.54 -22.02
C GLU A 57 5.21 8.45 -22.69
N TYR A 58 6.45 8.31 -22.26
CA TYR A 58 7.32 7.22 -22.73
C TYR A 58 6.79 5.84 -22.31
N ALA A 59 6.22 5.71 -21.11
CA ALA A 59 5.57 4.47 -20.68
C ALA A 59 4.41 4.08 -21.59
N LEU A 60 3.56 5.05 -21.99
CA LEU A 60 2.48 4.82 -22.97
C LEU A 60 3.01 4.36 -24.33
N GLN A 61 4.11 4.95 -24.83
CA GLN A 61 4.74 4.52 -26.08
C GLN A 61 5.22 3.07 -25.98
N CYS A 62 5.88 2.70 -24.88
CA CYS A 62 6.39 1.33 -24.65
C CYS A 62 5.26 0.32 -24.41
N ALA A 63 4.18 0.72 -23.75
CA ALA A 63 3.03 -0.13 -23.52
C ALA A 63 2.29 -0.43 -24.85
N GLY A 64 2.28 0.51 -25.77
CA GLY A 64 1.52 0.46 -27.02
C GLY A 64 0.05 0.87 -26.86
N GLU A 65 -0.80 0.47 -27.78
CA GLU A 65 -2.21 0.80 -27.72
C GLU A 65 -2.98 -0.08 -26.73
N ALA A 66 -3.89 0.53 -26.00
CA ALA A 66 -4.80 -0.22 -25.14
C ALA A 66 -5.76 -1.07 -26.02
N PRO A 67 -6.12 -2.29 -25.58
CA PRO A 67 -7.11 -3.10 -26.27
C PRO A 67 -8.44 -2.36 -26.44
N ALA A 68 -9.12 -2.59 -27.55
CA ALA A 68 -10.44 -2.03 -27.76
C ALA A 68 -11.41 -2.52 -26.67
N ARG A 69 -12.31 -1.66 -26.22
CA ARG A 69 -13.33 -2.01 -25.24
C ARG A 69 -14.17 -3.21 -25.73
N GLY A 70 -14.34 -4.20 -24.85
CA GLY A 70 -15.07 -5.45 -25.16
C GLY A 70 -14.25 -6.50 -25.91
N SER A 71 -13.00 -6.21 -26.28
CA SER A 71 -12.08 -7.23 -26.79
C SER A 71 -11.39 -7.95 -25.61
N LYS A 72 -10.91 -9.19 -25.84
CA LYS A 72 -10.08 -9.86 -24.86
C LYS A 72 -8.72 -9.15 -24.77
N ALA A 73 -8.42 -8.59 -23.61
CA ALA A 73 -7.10 -8.06 -23.31
C ALA A 73 -6.14 -9.24 -23.09
N GLY A 74 -5.11 -9.35 -23.92
CA GLY A 74 -4.02 -10.30 -23.70
C GLY A 74 -3.06 -9.80 -22.61
N LYS A 75 -1.79 -10.22 -22.68
CA LYS A 75 -0.73 -9.70 -21.81
C LYS A 75 -0.27 -8.33 -22.31
N VAL A 76 -0.94 -7.28 -21.90
CA VAL A 76 -0.70 -5.90 -22.37
C VAL A 76 -0.26 -4.94 -21.26
N PHE A 77 -0.58 -5.22 -19.99
CA PHE A 77 -0.31 -4.31 -18.88
C PHE A 77 1.16 -4.38 -18.47
N PRO A 78 1.91 -3.26 -18.54
CA PRO A 78 3.28 -3.20 -18.03
C PRO A 78 3.32 -3.60 -16.55
N ARG A 79 4.22 -4.51 -16.17
CA ARG A 79 4.38 -4.97 -14.79
C ARG A 79 5.76 -4.66 -14.24
N THR A 80 6.81 -5.09 -14.95
CA THR A 80 8.21 -5.00 -14.53
C THR A 80 9.15 -5.16 -15.74
N ILE A 81 10.45 -5.18 -15.46
CA ILE A 81 11.49 -5.56 -16.42
C ILE A 81 12.03 -6.93 -16.02
N GLY A 82 12.06 -7.86 -16.96
CA GLY A 82 12.59 -9.20 -16.74
C GLY A 82 14.11 -9.22 -16.61
N THR A 83 14.65 -10.36 -16.20
CA THR A 83 16.10 -10.58 -16.08
C THR A 83 16.83 -10.52 -17.44
N ASP A 84 16.08 -10.64 -18.54
CA ASP A 84 16.56 -10.46 -19.92
C ASP A 84 16.53 -8.99 -20.38
N GLY A 85 16.20 -8.06 -19.50
CA GLY A 85 16.09 -6.63 -19.78
C GLY A 85 14.84 -6.22 -20.56
N LYS A 86 13.88 -7.13 -20.79
CA LYS A 86 12.67 -6.82 -21.56
C LYS A 86 11.50 -6.46 -20.68
N LEU A 87 10.60 -5.64 -21.24
CA LEU A 87 9.32 -5.30 -20.61
C LEU A 87 8.47 -6.57 -20.43
N VAL A 88 8.14 -6.87 -19.18
CA VAL A 88 7.17 -7.92 -18.82
C VAL A 88 5.78 -7.32 -18.78
N LYS A 89 4.87 -7.91 -19.56
CA LYS A 89 3.46 -7.54 -19.58
C LYS A 89 2.59 -8.68 -19.05
N VAL A 90 1.52 -8.34 -18.34
CA VAL A 90 0.57 -9.29 -17.75
C VAL A 90 -0.83 -9.10 -18.31
N GLY A 91 -1.70 -10.08 -18.06
CA GLY A 91 -3.11 -10.03 -18.46
C GLY A 91 -3.97 -9.25 -17.45
N PRO A 92 -5.25 -9.01 -17.78
CA PRO A 92 -6.16 -8.23 -16.95
C PRO A 92 -6.51 -8.88 -15.62
N LEU A 93 -6.34 -10.19 -15.48
CA LEU A 93 -6.60 -10.92 -14.22
C LEU A 93 -5.37 -11.00 -13.30
N ASP A 94 -4.25 -10.38 -13.68
CA ASP A 94 -3.11 -10.22 -12.80
C ASP A 94 -3.41 -9.15 -11.74
N TRP A 95 -3.02 -9.39 -10.51
CA TRP A 95 -3.34 -8.53 -9.38
C TRP A 95 -2.89 -7.07 -9.56
N CYS A 96 -1.85 -6.84 -10.36
CA CYS A 96 -1.31 -5.50 -10.60
C CYS A 96 -1.80 -4.84 -11.90
N SER A 97 -2.76 -5.44 -12.62
CA SER A 97 -3.24 -4.92 -13.92
C SER A 97 -3.87 -3.52 -13.84
N GLY A 98 -4.46 -3.16 -12.71
CA GLY A 98 -5.13 -1.87 -12.51
C GLY A 98 -4.19 -0.69 -12.26
N PHE A 99 -2.93 -0.93 -11.87
CA PHE A 99 -2.03 0.16 -11.47
C PHE A 99 -1.60 1.05 -12.62
N PHE A 100 -1.38 0.49 -13.81
CA PHE A 100 -1.00 1.31 -14.96
C PHE A 100 -2.11 2.31 -15.32
N ALA A 101 -3.35 1.85 -15.44
CA ALA A 101 -4.50 2.74 -15.65
C ALA A 101 -4.65 3.74 -14.50
N GLY A 102 -4.47 3.31 -13.26
CA GLY A 102 -4.51 4.16 -12.08
C GLY A 102 -3.45 5.26 -12.11
N SER A 103 -2.22 4.95 -12.55
CA SER A 103 -1.15 5.94 -12.72
C SER A 103 -1.51 6.99 -13.77
N LEU A 104 -2.12 6.58 -14.90
CA LEU A 104 -2.61 7.52 -15.92
C LEU A 104 -3.71 8.43 -15.38
N TRP A 105 -4.62 7.92 -14.52
CA TRP A 105 -5.62 8.76 -13.85
C TRP A 105 -4.98 9.77 -12.91
N GLN A 106 -3.90 9.43 -12.22
CA GLN A 106 -3.19 10.37 -11.35
C GLN A 106 -2.48 11.46 -12.16
N VAL A 107 -1.90 11.10 -13.31
CA VAL A 107 -1.34 12.11 -14.25
C VAL A 107 -2.44 13.02 -14.78
N TYR A 108 -3.63 12.49 -15.12
CA TYR A 108 -4.78 13.33 -15.46
C TYR A 108 -5.20 14.24 -14.29
N ASP A 109 -5.24 13.72 -13.06
CA ASP A 109 -5.59 14.53 -11.88
C ASP A 109 -4.62 15.72 -11.68
N PHE A 110 -3.35 15.50 -11.98
CA PHE A 110 -2.35 16.56 -11.93
C PHE A 110 -2.47 17.56 -13.09
N THR A 111 -2.52 17.08 -14.35
CA THR A 111 -2.42 17.90 -15.55
C THR A 111 -3.74 18.52 -15.97
N LYS A 112 -4.84 17.85 -15.68
CA LYS A 112 -6.21 18.11 -16.23
C LYS A 112 -6.28 18.08 -17.76
N ASP A 113 -5.24 17.55 -18.42
CA ASP A 113 -5.19 17.43 -19.86
C ASP A 113 -6.12 16.31 -20.36
N PRO A 114 -7.07 16.60 -21.26
CA PRO A 114 -8.01 15.61 -21.80
C PRO A 114 -7.35 14.39 -22.47
N MET A 115 -6.13 14.54 -22.99
CA MET A 115 -5.36 13.41 -23.56
C MET A 115 -5.12 12.33 -22.52
N TRP A 116 -4.67 12.72 -21.31
CA TRP A 116 -4.42 11.77 -20.21
C TRP A 116 -5.72 11.11 -19.75
N ARG A 117 -6.83 11.86 -19.69
CA ARG A 117 -8.15 11.29 -19.41
C ARG A 117 -8.50 10.19 -20.41
N GLN A 118 -8.37 10.48 -21.70
CA GLN A 118 -8.69 9.53 -22.76
C GLN A 118 -7.84 8.25 -22.65
N LYS A 119 -6.53 8.39 -22.43
CA LYS A 119 -5.63 7.25 -22.27
C LYS A 119 -5.96 6.44 -21.01
N ALA A 120 -6.21 7.10 -19.86
CA ALA A 120 -6.62 6.45 -18.63
C ALA A 120 -7.94 5.66 -18.80
N GLU A 121 -8.94 6.23 -19.48
CA GLU A 121 -10.20 5.54 -19.80
C GLU A 121 -9.96 4.29 -20.65
N GLN A 122 -9.17 4.39 -21.73
CA GLN A 122 -8.86 3.26 -22.60
C GLN A 122 -8.23 2.10 -21.84
N TRP A 123 -7.19 2.37 -21.03
CA TRP A 123 -6.50 1.36 -20.22
C TRP A 123 -7.36 0.82 -19.07
N THR A 124 -8.28 1.64 -18.54
CA THR A 124 -9.25 1.21 -17.53
C THR A 124 -10.19 0.16 -18.10
N TRP A 125 -10.79 0.41 -19.27
CA TRP A 125 -11.70 -0.56 -19.88
C TRP A 125 -11.02 -1.88 -20.25
N ALA A 126 -9.71 -1.88 -20.48
CA ALA A 126 -8.94 -3.11 -20.73
C ALA A 126 -8.86 -4.04 -19.50
N VAL A 127 -9.10 -3.53 -18.27
CA VAL A 127 -9.14 -4.33 -17.03
C VAL A 127 -10.53 -4.86 -16.72
N GLU A 128 -11.58 -4.50 -17.49
CA GLU A 128 -12.99 -4.75 -17.14
C GLU A 128 -13.28 -6.23 -16.80
N GLU A 129 -12.68 -7.20 -17.48
CA GLU A 129 -12.97 -8.62 -17.24
C GLU A 129 -12.63 -9.06 -15.80
N ALA A 130 -11.75 -8.34 -15.10
CA ALA A 130 -11.40 -8.63 -13.71
C ALA A 130 -12.57 -8.45 -12.74
N LYS A 131 -13.60 -7.66 -13.08
CA LYS A 131 -14.75 -7.40 -12.21
C LYS A 131 -15.48 -8.66 -11.71
N SER A 132 -15.44 -9.75 -12.48
CA SER A 132 -16.07 -11.02 -12.14
C SER A 132 -15.09 -12.11 -11.72
N TYR A 133 -13.80 -11.78 -11.59
CA TYR A 133 -12.76 -12.76 -11.28
C TYR A 133 -12.75 -13.12 -9.79
N ARG A 134 -13.08 -14.38 -9.48
CA ARG A 134 -13.21 -14.90 -8.10
C ARG A 134 -11.97 -15.61 -7.59
N GLY A 135 -10.87 -15.63 -8.33
CA GLY A 135 -9.65 -16.37 -7.97
C GLY A 135 -8.76 -15.69 -6.94
N THR A 136 -8.99 -14.41 -6.66
CA THR A 136 -8.17 -13.58 -5.77
C THR A 136 -8.99 -12.55 -5.01
N HIS A 137 -8.40 -11.97 -3.97
CA HIS A 137 -8.92 -10.80 -3.26
C HIS A 137 -8.53 -9.46 -3.90
N ASP A 138 -7.66 -9.45 -4.91
CA ASP A 138 -6.99 -8.26 -5.42
C ASP A 138 -7.87 -7.34 -6.30
N LEU A 139 -9.18 -7.50 -6.24
CA LEU A 139 -10.12 -6.70 -7.03
C LEU A 139 -10.05 -5.20 -6.71
N GLY A 140 -9.67 -4.82 -5.49
CA GLY A 140 -9.40 -3.44 -5.15
C GLY A 140 -8.20 -2.88 -5.90
N PHE A 141 -7.12 -3.66 -6.03
CA PHE A 141 -5.94 -3.27 -6.83
C PHE A 141 -6.26 -3.20 -8.33
N MET A 142 -7.01 -4.16 -8.85
CA MET A 142 -7.36 -4.19 -10.28
C MET A 142 -8.43 -3.16 -10.64
N ILE A 143 -9.57 -3.17 -9.97
CA ILE A 143 -10.75 -2.36 -10.31
C ILE A 143 -10.81 -1.06 -9.48
N GLY A 144 -10.47 -1.11 -8.19
CA GLY A 144 -10.48 0.09 -7.33
C GLY A 144 -9.53 1.17 -7.82
N ASN A 145 -8.29 0.79 -8.18
CA ASN A 145 -7.27 1.73 -8.64
C ASN A 145 -7.50 2.22 -10.08
N SER A 146 -8.24 1.50 -10.91
CA SER A 146 -8.58 1.88 -12.28
C SER A 146 -9.98 2.50 -12.37
N PHE A 147 -11.03 1.71 -12.33
CA PHE A 147 -12.42 2.17 -12.42
C PHE A 147 -12.83 3.08 -11.26
N GLY A 148 -12.41 2.74 -10.03
CA GLY A 148 -12.70 3.55 -8.85
C GLY A 148 -12.08 4.93 -8.94
N LYS A 149 -10.82 5.02 -9.36
CA LYS A 149 -10.13 6.31 -9.56
C LYS A 149 -10.71 7.10 -10.71
N GLY A 150 -11.05 6.41 -11.81
CA GLY A 150 -11.74 7.04 -12.96
C GLY A 150 -13.09 7.63 -12.56
N TYR A 151 -13.90 6.91 -11.81
CA TYR A 151 -15.18 7.43 -11.30
C TYR A 151 -14.99 8.64 -10.39
N GLU A 152 -14.02 8.58 -9.45
CA GLU A 152 -13.71 9.70 -8.56
C GLU A 152 -13.43 11.01 -9.32
N LEU A 153 -12.72 10.90 -10.45
CA LEU A 153 -12.29 12.07 -11.23
C LEU A 153 -13.30 12.53 -12.29
N THR A 154 -14.22 11.68 -12.71
CA THR A 154 -15.12 11.97 -13.84
C THR A 154 -16.60 11.95 -13.50
N GLY A 155 -17.01 11.22 -12.46
CA GLY A 155 -18.41 10.95 -12.15
C GLY A 155 -19.10 10.00 -13.14
N ASP A 156 -18.35 9.33 -14.04
CA ASP A 156 -18.94 8.43 -15.05
C ASP A 156 -19.54 7.17 -14.40
N THR A 157 -20.85 7.07 -14.44
CA THR A 157 -21.61 5.97 -13.84
C THR A 157 -21.33 4.61 -14.49
N ALA A 158 -20.82 4.57 -15.74
CA ALA A 158 -20.41 3.32 -16.36
C ALA A 158 -19.21 2.71 -15.63
N LEU A 159 -18.27 3.53 -15.16
CA LEU A 159 -17.14 3.09 -14.33
C LEU A 159 -17.62 2.65 -12.95
N LEU A 160 -18.57 3.35 -12.36
CA LEU A 160 -19.17 2.98 -11.07
C LEU A 160 -19.83 1.60 -11.12
N ASN A 161 -20.56 1.28 -12.18
CA ASN A 161 -21.23 -0.01 -12.32
C ASN A 161 -20.24 -1.18 -12.26
N VAL A 162 -19.07 -1.04 -12.89
CA VAL A 162 -18.00 -2.03 -12.85
C VAL A 162 -17.43 -2.17 -11.43
N LEU A 163 -17.20 -1.07 -10.73
CA LEU A 163 -16.74 -1.07 -9.34
C LEU A 163 -17.73 -1.80 -8.42
N ILE A 164 -19.03 -1.57 -8.57
CA ILE A 164 -20.05 -2.22 -7.75
C ILE A 164 -20.10 -3.73 -8.05
N GLU A 165 -20.01 -4.13 -9.31
CA GLU A 165 -19.96 -5.55 -9.70
C GLU A 165 -18.72 -6.23 -9.09
N ALA A 166 -17.54 -5.61 -9.19
CA ALA A 166 -16.32 -6.10 -8.58
C ALA A 166 -16.42 -6.20 -7.04
N SER A 167 -17.10 -5.24 -6.41
CA SER A 167 -17.35 -5.29 -4.96
C SER A 167 -18.21 -6.49 -4.57
N ARG A 168 -19.25 -6.80 -5.34
CA ARG A 168 -20.06 -8.03 -5.15
C ARG A 168 -19.23 -9.29 -5.36
N THR A 169 -18.34 -9.30 -6.34
CA THR A 169 -17.42 -10.39 -6.58
C THR A 169 -16.45 -10.57 -5.40
N LEU A 170 -15.89 -9.49 -4.87
CA LEU A 170 -14.97 -9.54 -3.74
C LEU A 170 -15.62 -10.10 -2.48
N ILE A 171 -16.83 -9.62 -2.12
CA ILE A 171 -17.53 -10.12 -0.92
C ILE A 171 -17.97 -11.57 -1.06
N SER A 172 -18.06 -12.14 -2.27
CA SER A 172 -18.34 -13.58 -2.46
C SER A 172 -17.24 -14.49 -1.90
N ARG A 173 -16.05 -13.95 -1.61
CA ARG A 173 -14.93 -14.65 -0.97
C ARG A 173 -14.91 -14.50 0.56
N PHE A 174 -15.85 -13.77 1.12
CA PHE A 174 -15.98 -13.56 2.56
C PHE A 174 -16.59 -14.79 3.23
N SER A 175 -16.00 -15.19 4.36
CA SER A 175 -16.54 -16.21 5.25
C SER A 175 -17.01 -15.55 6.54
N PRO A 176 -18.31 -15.57 6.87
CA PRO A 176 -18.80 -15.06 8.16
C PRO A 176 -18.19 -15.79 9.35
N GLN A 177 -17.89 -17.10 9.20
CA GLN A 177 -17.29 -17.93 10.24
C GLN A 177 -15.86 -17.48 10.58
N VAL A 178 -15.06 -17.14 9.56
CA VAL A 178 -13.70 -16.64 9.72
C VAL A 178 -13.69 -15.14 10.03
N GLY A 179 -14.66 -14.39 9.52
CA GLY A 179 -14.70 -12.94 9.57
C GLY A 179 -13.73 -12.27 8.59
N CYS A 180 -13.33 -12.95 7.52
CA CYS A 180 -12.40 -12.43 6.52
C CYS A 180 -12.77 -12.83 5.10
N ILE A 181 -12.25 -12.07 4.14
CA ILE A 181 -12.20 -12.39 2.72
C ILE A 181 -10.96 -13.27 2.49
N ARG A 182 -11.14 -14.42 1.86
CA ARG A 182 -10.03 -15.33 1.52
C ARG A 182 -9.15 -14.71 0.42
N SER A 183 -7.82 -14.74 0.63
CA SER A 183 -6.88 -14.06 -0.27
C SER A 183 -6.68 -14.80 -1.59
N TRP A 184 -6.33 -16.08 -1.57
CA TRP A 184 -6.08 -16.88 -2.77
C TRP A 184 -6.57 -18.32 -2.62
N ASP A 185 -6.50 -19.09 -3.72
CA ASP A 185 -6.99 -20.46 -3.80
C ASP A 185 -5.91 -21.49 -4.14
N PHE A 186 -4.64 -21.09 -4.27
CA PHE A 186 -3.51 -21.98 -4.49
C PHE A 186 -2.95 -22.54 -3.17
N ASN A 187 -2.07 -23.56 -3.24
CA ASN A 187 -1.44 -24.22 -2.09
C ASN A 187 -2.46 -24.69 -1.02
N ARG A 188 -3.56 -25.31 -1.46
CA ARG A 188 -4.65 -25.77 -0.58
C ARG A 188 -4.27 -26.90 0.37
N ASP A 189 -3.20 -27.60 0.11
CA ASP A 189 -2.55 -28.56 0.99
C ASP A 189 -1.88 -27.86 2.19
N ARG A 190 -1.25 -26.70 1.95
CA ARG A 190 -0.60 -25.86 2.98
C ARG A 190 -1.62 -25.03 3.76
N TRP A 191 -2.54 -24.34 3.07
CA TRP A 191 -3.49 -23.41 3.67
C TRP A 191 -4.94 -23.81 3.40
N LYS A 192 -5.78 -23.68 4.42
CA LYS A 192 -7.24 -23.96 4.28
C LYS A 192 -8.02 -22.69 3.96
N PHE A 193 -7.74 -21.60 4.67
CA PHE A 193 -8.34 -20.30 4.44
C PHE A 193 -7.30 -19.19 4.67
N PRO A 194 -6.40 -18.96 3.71
CA PRO A 194 -5.34 -17.99 3.86
C PRO A 194 -5.87 -16.56 3.71
N VAL A 195 -5.43 -15.70 4.62
CA VAL A 195 -5.65 -14.25 4.59
C VAL A 195 -4.30 -13.57 4.72
N ILE A 196 -3.97 -12.68 3.78
CA ILE A 196 -2.75 -11.91 3.83
C ILE A 196 -3.04 -10.45 4.16
N ILE A 197 -2.04 -9.77 4.73
CA ILE A 197 -2.18 -8.37 5.17
C ILE A 197 -2.54 -7.43 4.02
N ASP A 198 -2.14 -7.74 2.79
CA ASP A 198 -2.44 -7.02 1.56
C ASP A 198 -3.94 -6.81 1.34
N ASN A 199 -4.77 -7.73 1.86
CA ASN A 199 -6.22 -7.65 1.70
C ASN A 199 -6.82 -6.37 2.30
N MET A 200 -6.15 -5.76 3.27
CA MET A 200 -6.56 -4.47 3.83
C MET A 200 -6.67 -3.37 2.75
N MET A 201 -5.85 -3.45 1.70
CA MET A 201 -5.87 -2.50 0.59
C MET A 201 -7.12 -2.62 -0.29
N ASN A 202 -7.72 -3.81 -0.36
CA ASN A 202 -8.89 -4.09 -1.18
C ASN A 202 -10.22 -3.65 -0.53
N LEU A 203 -10.19 -3.31 0.76
CA LEU A 203 -11.37 -2.88 1.52
C LEU A 203 -11.87 -1.48 1.10
N GLU A 204 -11.00 -0.62 0.57
CA GLU A 204 -11.38 0.71 0.11
C GLU A 204 -12.50 0.66 -0.93
N MET A 205 -12.41 -0.29 -1.87
CA MET A 205 -13.44 -0.50 -2.86
C MET A 205 -14.80 -0.83 -2.23
N LEU A 206 -14.84 -1.61 -1.16
CA LEU A 206 -16.07 -1.95 -0.43
C LEU A 206 -16.64 -0.76 0.33
N PHE A 207 -15.81 0.03 1.02
CA PHE A 207 -16.25 1.25 1.68
C PHE A 207 -16.86 2.24 0.68
N ARG A 208 -16.20 2.45 -0.47
CA ARG A 208 -16.71 3.30 -1.55
C ARG A 208 -18.02 2.76 -2.11
N ALA A 209 -18.14 1.45 -2.34
CA ALA A 209 -19.39 0.84 -2.80
C ALA A 209 -20.55 1.12 -1.85
N THR A 210 -20.35 1.03 -0.53
CA THR A 210 -21.38 1.42 0.45
C THR A 210 -21.76 2.89 0.35
N GLN A 211 -20.78 3.80 0.30
CA GLN A 211 -21.06 5.24 0.20
C GLN A 211 -21.86 5.61 -1.05
N LEU A 212 -21.61 4.92 -2.16
CA LEU A 212 -22.20 5.22 -3.45
C LEU A 212 -23.55 4.53 -3.69
N THR A 213 -23.82 3.41 -3.01
CA THR A 213 -25.05 2.63 -3.19
C THR A 213 -26.00 2.66 -1.99
N GLY A 214 -25.49 2.98 -0.80
CA GLY A 214 -26.21 2.82 0.47
C GLY A 214 -26.29 1.35 0.95
N ASP A 215 -25.74 0.38 0.20
CA ASP A 215 -25.74 -1.03 0.60
C ASP A 215 -24.70 -1.27 1.70
N SER A 216 -25.18 -1.50 2.93
CA SER A 216 -24.36 -1.71 4.11
C SER A 216 -23.65 -3.08 4.13
N THR A 217 -23.98 -3.99 3.22
CA THR A 217 -23.35 -5.32 3.13
C THR A 217 -21.85 -5.19 2.90
N PHE A 218 -21.44 -4.28 2.00
CA PHE A 218 -20.02 -4.04 1.72
C PHE A 218 -19.28 -3.49 2.94
N TRP A 219 -19.90 -2.55 3.65
CA TRP A 219 -19.38 -1.98 4.90
C TRP A 219 -19.18 -3.06 5.95
N HIS A 220 -20.20 -3.88 6.18
CA HIS A 220 -20.14 -4.96 7.16
C HIS A 220 -18.98 -5.91 6.89
N VAL A 221 -18.80 -6.33 5.64
CA VAL A 221 -17.69 -7.20 5.25
C VAL A 221 -16.34 -6.51 5.47
N ALA A 222 -16.19 -5.26 5.04
CA ALA A 222 -14.94 -4.51 5.19
C ALA A 222 -14.55 -4.32 6.67
N VAL A 223 -15.48 -3.88 7.52
CA VAL A 223 -15.24 -3.67 8.95
C VAL A 223 -14.94 -4.99 9.66
N THR A 224 -15.68 -6.06 9.36
CA THR A 224 -15.46 -7.37 9.98
C THR A 224 -14.08 -7.90 9.60
N HIS A 225 -13.69 -7.78 8.34
CA HIS A 225 -12.35 -8.17 7.86
C HIS A 225 -11.26 -7.36 8.58
N ALA A 226 -11.38 -6.04 8.63
CA ALA A 226 -10.40 -5.17 9.28
C ALA A 226 -10.24 -5.49 10.77
N ASN A 227 -11.34 -5.73 11.49
CA ASN A 227 -11.31 -6.11 12.91
C ASN A 227 -10.63 -7.46 13.13
N THR A 228 -10.93 -8.46 12.30
CA THR A 228 -10.30 -9.78 12.39
C THR A 228 -8.81 -9.69 12.07
N THR A 229 -8.43 -8.89 11.07
CA THR A 229 -7.02 -8.64 10.71
C THR A 229 -6.29 -7.92 11.84
N MET A 230 -6.88 -6.87 12.43
CA MET A 230 -6.31 -6.14 13.57
C MET A 230 -6.04 -7.09 14.76
N LYS A 231 -6.94 -8.01 15.03
CA LYS A 231 -6.83 -8.99 16.12
C LYS A 231 -5.74 -10.04 15.87
N ASN A 232 -5.58 -10.53 14.64
CA ASN A 232 -4.84 -11.77 14.38
C ASN A 232 -3.53 -11.59 13.61
N HIS A 233 -3.36 -10.48 12.84
CA HIS A 233 -2.20 -10.27 11.98
C HIS A 233 -1.05 -9.49 12.61
N PHE A 234 -1.18 -9.03 13.86
CA PHE A 234 -0.16 -8.18 14.48
C PHE A 234 0.44 -8.80 15.73
N ARG A 235 1.75 -8.63 15.87
CA ARG A 235 2.49 -8.93 17.09
C ARG A 235 2.36 -7.76 18.08
N GLN A 236 2.82 -7.95 19.30
CA GLN A 236 2.76 -6.90 20.34
C GLN A 236 3.50 -5.62 19.94
N ASN A 237 4.59 -5.74 19.19
CA ASN A 237 5.38 -4.62 18.67
C ASN A 237 4.76 -3.96 17.42
N ALA A 238 3.55 -4.33 17.03
CA ALA A 238 2.84 -3.86 15.84
C ALA A 238 3.40 -4.33 14.48
N SER A 239 4.40 -5.21 14.46
CA SER A 239 4.77 -5.87 13.21
C SER A 239 3.70 -6.87 12.78
N SER A 240 3.46 -7.00 11.48
CA SER A 240 2.47 -7.93 10.93
C SER A 240 3.08 -9.28 10.55
N TRP A 241 2.29 -10.34 10.69
CA TRP A 241 2.48 -11.55 9.89
C TRP A 241 1.96 -11.31 8.48
N HIS A 242 2.64 -11.86 7.48
CA HIS A 242 2.15 -11.80 6.11
C HIS A 242 0.88 -12.62 5.94
N VAL A 243 0.90 -13.90 6.31
CA VAL A 243 -0.20 -14.86 6.15
C VAL A 243 -0.73 -15.32 7.50
N VAL A 244 -2.04 -15.26 7.68
CA VAL A 244 -2.76 -15.98 8.74
C VAL A 244 -3.69 -16.99 8.07
N ASP A 245 -3.52 -18.28 8.39
CA ASP A 245 -4.39 -19.34 7.92
C ASP A 245 -5.46 -19.66 8.96
N TYR A 246 -6.69 -19.74 8.53
CA TYR A 246 -7.85 -20.01 9.39
C TYR A 246 -8.47 -21.37 9.10
N ASP A 247 -9.12 -21.92 10.10
CA ASP A 247 -10.03 -23.04 9.96
C ASP A 247 -11.38 -22.51 9.42
N PRO A 248 -11.82 -22.94 8.22
CA PRO A 248 -13.06 -22.43 7.63
C PRO A 248 -14.33 -22.86 8.37
N GLN A 249 -14.26 -23.89 9.23
CA GLN A 249 -15.41 -24.40 9.98
C GLN A 249 -15.55 -23.72 11.34
N THR A 250 -14.43 -23.46 12.03
CA THR A 250 -14.42 -22.89 13.38
C THR A 250 -14.10 -21.41 13.41
N GLY A 251 -13.48 -20.85 12.35
CA GLY A 251 -12.96 -19.49 12.31
C GLY A 251 -11.67 -19.31 13.13
N GLY A 252 -11.16 -20.37 13.74
CA GLY A 252 -9.93 -20.34 14.54
C GLY A 252 -8.67 -20.17 13.69
N VAL A 253 -7.65 -19.51 14.26
CA VAL A 253 -6.32 -19.39 13.62
C VAL A 253 -5.63 -20.75 13.68
N ARG A 254 -5.26 -21.30 12.52
CA ARG A 254 -4.48 -22.52 12.36
C ARG A 254 -2.97 -22.29 12.40
N GLY A 255 -2.53 -21.15 11.88
CA GLY A 255 -1.12 -20.82 11.82
C GLY A 255 -0.87 -19.41 11.30
N ARG A 256 0.35 -18.95 11.52
CA ARG A 256 0.86 -17.67 11.03
C ARG A 256 2.20 -17.90 10.37
N CYS A 257 2.38 -17.36 9.17
CA CYS A 257 3.61 -17.57 8.42
C CYS A 257 3.87 -16.42 7.43
N THR A 258 4.92 -16.57 6.64
CA THR A 258 5.15 -15.72 5.49
C THR A 258 5.10 -16.54 4.19
N PHE A 259 4.86 -15.83 3.09
CA PHE A 259 5.02 -16.33 1.73
C PHE A 259 5.99 -15.47 0.93
N GLN A 260 5.98 -14.15 1.14
CA GLN A 260 6.85 -13.19 0.44
C GLN A 260 7.95 -12.63 1.35
N GLY A 261 7.88 -12.78 2.67
CA GLY A 261 8.91 -12.34 3.61
C GLY A 261 10.06 -13.35 3.75
N HIS A 262 11.09 -12.95 4.48
CA HIS A 262 12.31 -13.72 4.70
C HIS A 262 12.08 -14.97 5.56
N ALA A 263 11.36 -14.82 6.66
CA ALA A 263 11.02 -15.88 7.60
C ALA A 263 9.65 -15.60 8.28
N ASP A 264 9.06 -16.64 8.87
CA ASP A 264 7.72 -16.52 9.48
C ASP A 264 7.69 -15.47 10.61
N ASP A 265 8.80 -15.24 11.30
CA ASP A 265 8.94 -14.24 12.35
C ASP A 265 9.55 -12.91 11.88
N SER A 266 9.80 -12.74 10.57
CA SER A 266 10.40 -11.54 10.00
C SER A 266 9.38 -10.42 9.75
N TYR A 267 9.87 -9.30 9.21
CA TYR A 267 9.09 -8.09 8.93
C TYR A 267 9.18 -7.77 7.43
N TRP A 268 8.38 -8.45 6.61
CA TRP A 268 8.26 -8.15 5.19
C TRP A 268 7.77 -6.72 4.98
N SER A 269 8.63 -5.87 4.43
CA SER A 269 8.45 -4.42 4.48
C SER A 269 7.20 -3.95 3.77
N ARG A 270 6.89 -4.48 2.59
CA ARG A 270 5.67 -4.10 1.87
C ARG A 270 4.41 -4.52 2.62
N GLY A 271 4.43 -5.65 3.33
CA GLY A 271 3.32 -6.05 4.20
C GLY A 271 3.08 -5.07 5.35
N GLN A 272 4.15 -4.54 5.95
CA GLN A 272 4.03 -3.48 6.97
C GLN A 272 3.39 -2.23 6.37
N SER A 273 3.83 -1.81 5.19
CA SER A 273 3.29 -0.64 4.49
C SER A 273 1.82 -0.83 4.08
N TRP A 274 1.43 -2.05 3.65
CA TRP A 274 0.02 -2.38 3.40
C TRP A 274 -0.84 -2.25 4.66
N GLY A 275 -0.33 -2.74 5.80
CA GLY A 275 -1.01 -2.60 7.09
C GLY A 275 -1.20 -1.14 7.48
N LEU A 276 -0.14 -0.33 7.38
CA LEU A 276 -0.18 1.10 7.67
C LEU A 276 -1.23 1.81 6.80
N TYR A 277 -1.17 1.63 5.48
CA TYR A 277 -2.10 2.25 4.55
C TYR A 277 -3.54 1.79 4.81
N GLY A 278 -3.74 0.47 4.92
CA GLY A 278 -5.06 -0.13 5.07
C GLY A 278 -5.80 0.30 6.33
N PHE A 279 -5.11 0.43 7.48
CA PHE A 279 -5.74 0.93 8.71
C PHE A 279 -5.95 2.46 8.68
N THR A 280 -5.05 3.22 8.07
CA THR A 280 -5.25 4.66 7.83
C THR A 280 -6.48 4.89 6.96
N MET A 281 -6.60 4.15 5.86
CA MET A 281 -7.76 4.17 4.97
C MET A 281 -9.05 3.74 5.68
N SER A 282 -9.00 2.69 6.48
CA SER A 282 -10.17 2.24 7.26
C SER A 282 -10.66 3.33 8.22
N TYR A 283 -9.75 4.04 8.88
CA TYR A 283 -10.12 5.21 9.70
C TYR A 283 -10.75 6.32 8.86
N ARG A 284 -10.24 6.62 7.68
CA ARG A 284 -10.82 7.63 6.77
C ARG A 284 -12.31 7.42 6.57
N PHE A 285 -12.72 6.17 6.33
CA PHE A 285 -14.11 5.83 6.05
C PHE A 285 -14.97 5.69 7.31
N THR A 286 -14.44 5.11 8.39
CA THR A 286 -15.24 4.69 9.55
C THR A 286 -15.21 5.67 10.70
N ARG A 287 -14.13 6.45 10.84
CA ARG A 287 -13.81 7.26 12.01
C ARG A 287 -13.73 6.45 13.31
N ASP A 288 -13.50 5.13 13.21
CA ASP A 288 -13.25 4.29 14.39
C ASP A 288 -11.81 4.49 14.89
N GLU A 289 -11.71 5.02 16.09
CA GLU A 289 -10.45 5.31 16.77
C GLU A 289 -9.54 4.06 16.95
N ALA A 290 -10.09 2.87 16.91
CA ALA A 290 -9.31 1.65 16.98
C ALA A 290 -8.39 1.50 15.74
N TYR A 291 -8.88 1.89 14.56
CA TYR A 291 -8.10 1.86 13.33
C TYR A 291 -7.02 2.96 13.31
N LEU A 292 -7.33 4.16 13.83
CA LEU A 292 -6.33 5.21 13.97
C LEU A 292 -5.20 4.79 14.91
N ARG A 293 -5.55 4.24 16.07
CA ARG A 293 -4.55 3.70 17.00
C ARG A 293 -3.70 2.61 16.38
N GLN A 294 -4.30 1.70 15.60
CA GLN A 294 -3.56 0.65 14.93
C GLN A 294 -2.62 1.20 13.85
N ALA A 295 -3.07 2.15 13.03
CA ALA A 295 -2.25 2.82 12.03
C ALA A 295 -1.05 3.55 12.69
N ARG A 296 -1.28 4.29 13.77
CA ARG A 296 -0.22 4.94 14.55
C ARG A 296 0.80 3.94 15.09
N ARG A 297 0.36 2.83 15.67
CA ARG A 297 1.26 1.78 16.17
C ARG A 297 2.15 1.19 15.07
N ILE A 298 1.59 1.00 13.87
CA ILE A 298 2.38 0.51 12.72
C ILE A 298 3.36 1.59 12.25
N ALA A 299 2.94 2.85 12.17
CA ALA A 299 3.81 3.96 11.81
C ALA A 299 4.99 4.09 12.77
N GLU A 300 4.73 4.11 14.09
CA GLU A 300 5.78 4.17 15.11
C GLU A 300 6.74 2.99 15.03
N PHE A 301 6.22 1.76 14.82
CA PHE A 301 7.06 0.59 14.61
C PHE A 301 8.00 0.78 13.42
N LEU A 302 7.48 1.17 12.26
CA LEU A 302 8.30 1.36 11.05
C LEU A 302 9.35 2.47 11.21
N LEU A 303 8.95 3.61 11.77
CA LEU A 303 9.83 4.77 11.93
C LEU A 303 10.88 4.60 13.02
N SER A 304 10.67 3.65 13.96
CA SER A 304 11.61 3.36 15.05
C SER A 304 12.52 2.16 14.79
N LEU A 305 12.44 1.52 13.63
CA LEU A 305 13.29 0.37 13.32
C LEU A 305 14.77 0.76 13.30
N PRO A 306 15.62 0.15 14.13
CA PRO A 306 17.02 0.56 14.28
C PRO A 306 17.87 0.31 13.03
N ASN A 307 17.44 -0.62 12.17
CA ASN A 307 18.10 -0.96 10.91
C ASN A 307 17.40 -0.35 9.69
N MET A 308 16.48 0.62 9.90
CA MET A 308 15.93 1.38 8.77
C MET A 308 17.08 2.14 8.12
N PRO A 309 17.28 1.98 6.80
CA PRO A 309 18.33 2.72 6.09
C PRO A 309 18.17 4.25 6.22
N ALA A 310 19.29 4.97 6.17
CA ALA A 310 19.31 6.42 6.37
C ALA A 310 18.46 7.21 5.35
N ASP A 311 18.24 6.67 4.17
CA ASP A 311 17.38 7.24 3.13
C ASP A 311 15.87 6.97 3.34
N GLY A 312 15.51 6.18 4.36
CA GLY A 312 14.13 5.80 4.66
C GLY A 312 13.53 4.78 3.69
N ILE A 313 14.32 4.22 2.76
CA ILE A 313 13.86 3.20 1.83
C ILE A 313 14.18 1.83 2.43
N PRO A 314 13.17 1.04 2.84
CA PRO A 314 13.40 -0.21 3.58
C PRO A 314 14.06 -1.28 2.71
N TYR A 315 14.73 -2.21 3.35
CA TYR A 315 15.05 -3.49 2.74
C TYR A 315 13.74 -4.24 2.41
N TRP A 316 13.79 -5.19 1.46
CA TRP A 316 12.63 -5.99 1.08
C TRP A 316 11.99 -6.72 2.29
N ASP A 317 12.82 -7.11 3.25
CA ASP A 317 12.43 -7.59 4.58
C ASP A 317 13.42 -7.05 5.62
N MET A 318 12.94 -6.48 6.69
CA MET A 318 13.78 -5.77 7.66
C MET A 318 14.62 -6.69 8.55
N LYS A 319 14.38 -8.01 8.53
CA LYS A 319 15.26 -9.02 9.14
C LYS A 319 16.22 -9.69 8.17
N ALA A 320 16.07 -9.48 6.85
CA ALA A 320 16.95 -10.08 5.87
C ALA A 320 18.43 -9.72 6.03
N PRO A 321 18.82 -8.45 6.35
CA PRO A 321 20.22 -8.09 6.57
C PRO A 321 20.89 -8.90 7.71
N GLU A 322 20.18 -9.16 8.79
CA GLU A 322 20.70 -9.93 9.93
C GLU A 322 20.94 -11.38 9.54
N ALA A 323 20.03 -11.99 8.80
CA ALA A 323 20.13 -13.38 8.37
C ALA A 323 21.23 -13.58 7.32
N GLU A 324 21.45 -12.61 6.43
CA GLU A 324 22.47 -12.71 5.38
C GLU A 324 23.86 -12.47 5.91
N HIS A 325 24.05 -11.61 6.91
CA HIS A 325 25.33 -11.47 7.62
C HIS A 325 25.75 -12.74 8.36
N SER A 326 24.80 -13.59 8.72
CA SER A 326 25.08 -14.89 9.36
C SER A 326 25.46 -16.01 8.39
N LYS A 327 25.38 -15.77 7.06
CA LYS A 327 25.77 -16.75 6.02
C LYS A 327 27.20 -16.49 5.51
N PRO A 328 28.19 -17.33 5.83
CA PRO A 328 29.59 -17.13 5.42
C PRO A 328 29.83 -17.15 3.90
N SER A 329 28.83 -17.52 3.10
CA SER A 329 28.98 -17.80 1.66
C SER A 329 28.65 -16.64 0.72
N LEU A 330 28.22 -15.49 1.21
CA LEU A 330 27.88 -14.33 0.38
C LEU A 330 28.62 -13.08 0.90
N PRO A 331 29.92 -12.90 0.56
CA PRO A 331 30.60 -11.65 0.86
C PRO A 331 29.98 -10.52 0.03
N ASN A 332 29.45 -9.51 0.70
CA ASN A 332 28.91 -8.28 0.07
C ASN A 332 27.61 -8.41 -0.74
N ALA A 333 26.76 -9.37 -0.46
CA ALA A 333 25.41 -9.36 -1.01
C ALA A 333 24.65 -8.13 -0.45
N ASN A 334 24.52 -7.08 -1.26
CA ASN A 334 23.64 -5.95 -0.96
C ASN A 334 22.23 -6.51 -0.83
N VAL A 335 21.66 -6.44 0.37
CA VAL A 335 20.27 -6.83 0.58
C VAL A 335 19.39 -5.89 -0.25
N PRO A 336 18.54 -6.41 -1.15
CA PRO A 336 17.73 -5.55 -2.00
C PRO A 336 16.80 -4.63 -1.20
N ARG A 337 16.60 -3.43 -1.74
CA ARG A 337 15.63 -2.47 -1.25
C ARG A 337 14.24 -2.78 -1.79
N ASP A 338 13.24 -2.16 -1.22
CA ASP A 338 11.89 -2.16 -1.79
C ASP A 338 11.33 -0.75 -1.89
N ALA A 339 11.60 -0.09 -3.03
CA ALA A 339 11.08 1.24 -3.31
C ALA A 339 9.54 1.26 -3.33
N SER A 340 8.89 0.14 -3.68
CA SER A 340 7.43 0.05 -3.64
C SER A 340 6.90 0.17 -2.21
N SER A 341 7.54 -0.49 -1.24
CA SER A 341 7.20 -0.38 0.17
C SER A 341 7.36 1.06 0.68
N ALA A 342 8.45 1.73 0.29
CA ALA A 342 8.71 3.13 0.63
C ALA A 342 7.63 4.08 0.08
N ALA A 343 7.25 3.92 -1.19
CA ALA A 343 6.21 4.74 -1.81
C ALA A 343 4.85 4.58 -1.12
N ILE A 344 4.45 3.34 -0.79
CA ILE A 344 3.23 3.05 -0.04
C ILE A 344 3.29 3.68 1.35
N MET A 345 4.43 3.55 2.05
CA MET A 345 4.64 4.11 3.39
C MET A 345 4.54 5.64 3.37
N ALA A 346 5.21 6.32 2.43
CA ALA A 346 5.14 7.77 2.28
C ALA A 346 3.71 8.24 2.02
N SER A 347 3.00 7.59 1.09
CA SER A 347 1.61 7.89 0.80
C SER A 347 0.71 7.75 2.02
N ALA A 348 0.86 6.64 2.77
CA ALA A 348 0.09 6.39 3.99
C ALA A 348 0.40 7.41 5.11
N LEU A 349 1.66 7.78 5.30
CA LEU A 349 2.08 8.77 6.32
C LEU A 349 1.51 10.16 6.03
N TYR A 350 1.49 10.61 4.76
CA TYR A 350 0.83 11.88 4.41
C TYR A 350 -0.66 11.88 4.76
N GLU A 351 -1.35 10.78 4.54
CA GLU A 351 -2.76 10.66 4.90
C GLU A 351 -2.94 10.60 6.41
N LEU A 352 -2.16 9.75 7.11
CA LEU A 352 -2.26 9.59 8.56
C LEU A 352 -1.98 10.92 9.29
N ALA A 353 -1.08 11.74 8.76
CA ALA A 353 -0.78 13.06 9.28
C ALA A 353 -2.01 14.00 9.38
N ALA A 354 -3.03 13.78 8.53
CA ALA A 354 -4.26 14.56 8.57
C ALA A 354 -5.20 14.22 9.75
N TYR A 355 -4.88 13.16 10.49
CA TYR A 355 -5.79 12.60 11.50
C TYR A 355 -5.23 12.61 12.93
N VAL A 356 -4.04 13.17 13.11
CA VAL A 356 -3.32 13.16 14.39
C VAL A 356 -3.03 14.58 14.88
N GLU A 357 -2.56 14.70 16.09
CA GLU A 357 -2.19 15.98 16.73
C GLU A 357 -1.09 16.68 15.93
N PRO A 358 -0.99 18.03 16.01
CA PRO A 358 -0.09 18.82 15.13
C PRO A 358 1.39 18.42 15.17
N ASP A 359 1.93 18.10 16.34
CA ASP A 359 3.32 17.66 16.52
C ASP A 359 3.58 16.28 15.90
N VAL A 360 2.64 15.35 16.06
CA VAL A 360 2.68 14.02 15.42
C VAL A 360 2.49 14.15 13.91
N SER A 361 1.58 15.03 13.48
CA SER A 361 1.34 15.34 12.06
C SER A 361 2.60 15.84 11.37
N GLU A 362 3.31 16.79 11.99
CA GLU A 362 4.57 17.33 11.46
C GLU A 362 5.63 16.22 11.31
N ARG A 363 5.78 15.37 12.33
CA ARG A 363 6.73 14.25 12.31
C ARG A 363 6.41 13.24 11.21
N TYR A 364 5.14 12.86 11.00
CA TYR A 364 4.75 11.95 9.94
C TYR A 364 4.95 12.56 8.55
N ARG A 365 4.65 13.85 8.40
CA ARG A 365 4.93 14.57 7.14
C ARG A 365 6.42 14.67 6.86
N ALA A 366 7.23 15.01 7.86
CA ALA A 366 8.69 15.08 7.71
C ALA A 366 9.27 13.71 7.28
N ALA A 367 8.81 12.61 7.87
CA ALA A 367 9.21 11.27 7.46
C ALA A 367 8.77 10.95 6.02
N ALA A 368 7.54 11.31 5.64
CA ALA A 368 7.05 11.12 4.28
C ALA A 368 7.83 11.98 3.26
N ASP A 369 8.15 13.24 3.60
CA ASP A 369 8.96 14.13 2.79
C ASP A 369 10.38 13.57 2.59
N HIS A 370 10.99 13.04 3.65
CA HIS A 370 12.31 12.40 3.59
C HIS A 370 12.31 11.20 2.65
N ILE A 371 11.34 10.29 2.80
CA ILE A 371 11.20 9.10 1.95
C ILE A 371 10.97 9.53 0.49
N LEU A 372 10.01 10.41 0.25
CA LEU A 372 9.63 10.83 -1.09
C LEU A 372 10.75 11.61 -1.79
N GLY A 373 11.50 12.43 -1.04
CA GLY A 373 12.69 13.13 -1.52
C GLY A 373 13.76 12.15 -1.99
N ASN A 374 14.11 11.15 -1.18
CA ASN A 374 15.09 10.14 -1.56
C ASN A 374 14.62 9.26 -2.73
N LEU A 375 13.33 8.88 -2.77
CA LEU A 375 12.77 8.19 -3.94
C LEU A 375 12.93 9.02 -5.21
N SER A 376 12.67 10.33 -5.12
CA SER A 376 12.73 11.25 -6.26
C SER A 376 14.16 11.51 -6.74
N GLU A 377 15.13 11.54 -5.85
CA GLU A 377 16.51 11.88 -6.18
C GLU A 377 17.36 10.65 -6.56
N HIS A 378 17.16 9.52 -5.85
CA HIS A 378 18.10 8.40 -5.93
C HIS A 378 17.49 7.12 -6.53
N TYR A 379 16.16 7.02 -6.61
CA TYR A 379 15.47 5.79 -7.05
C TYR A 379 14.70 5.98 -8.36
N ARG A 380 14.68 7.18 -8.93
CA ARG A 380 14.00 7.40 -10.21
C ARG A 380 14.80 6.84 -11.38
N ALA A 381 14.07 6.26 -12.33
CA ALA A 381 14.62 5.91 -13.62
C ALA A 381 15.04 7.19 -14.39
N PRO A 382 16.18 7.19 -15.08
CA PRO A 382 16.52 8.26 -16.01
C PRO A 382 15.42 8.42 -17.07
N GLN A 383 15.14 9.67 -17.46
CA GLN A 383 14.09 9.99 -18.40
C GLN A 383 14.31 9.28 -19.75
N GLY A 384 13.24 8.73 -20.33
CA GLY A 384 13.28 7.99 -21.60
C GLY A 384 13.94 6.61 -21.50
N THR A 385 14.08 6.07 -20.28
CA THR A 385 14.67 4.73 -20.05
C THR A 385 13.71 3.81 -19.32
N ASN A 386 14.09 2.57 -19.12
CA ASN A 386 13.37 1.57 -18.34
C ASN A 386 11.87 1.44 -18.71
N TYR A 387 11.55 1.54 -19.99
CA TYR A 387 10.19 1.43 -20.53
C TYR A 387 9.18 2.40 -19.89
N GLY A 388 9.66 3.50 -19.30
CA GLY A 388 8.82 4.53 -18.70
C GLY A 388 8.45 4.26 -17.25
N PHE A 389 8.96 3.22 -16.60
CA PHE A 389 8.81 3.08 -15.14
C PHE A 389 9.43 4.29 -14.43
N LEU A 390 8.78 4.71 -13.33
CA LEU A 390 9.21 5.86 -12.56
C LEU A 390 10.27 5.51 -11.53
N LEU A 391 10.06 4.41 -10.79
CA LEU A 391 10.96 3.97 -9.72
C LEU A 391 11.68 2.68 -10.08
N LEU A 392 12.95 2.62 -9.69
CA LEU A 392 13.80 1.43 -9.72
C LEU A 392 13.89 0.82 -8.30
N HIS A 393 14.58 -0.31 -8.18
CA HIS A 393 14.99 -0.91 -6.91
C HIS A 393 13.82 -1.33 -6.00
N SER A 394 12.79 -1.95 -6.58
CA SER A 394 11.73 -2.63 -5.85
C SER A 394 11.96 -4.15 -5.81
N THR A 395 11.40 -4.82 -4.81
CA THR A 395 11.47 -6.29 -4.70
C THR A 395 10.08 -6.89 -4.55
N GLY A 396 9.60 -7.58 -5.58
CA GLY A 396 8.27 -8.19 -5.63
C GLY A 396 8.17 -9.43 -4.76
N HIS A 397 8.99 -10.46 -5.04
CA HIS A 397 8.92 -11.75 -4.34
C HIS A 397 10.29 -12.43 -4.26
N TYR A 398 11.10 -12.03 -3.28
CA TYR A 398 12.46 -12.54 -3.09
C TYR A 398 12.52 -14.07 -2.87
N PRO A 399 11.70 -14.70 -1.99
CA PRO A 399 11.73 -16.14 -1.79
C PRO A 399 11.36 -16.95 -3.04
N GLY A 400 10.57 -16.36 -3.95
CA GLY A 400 10.20 -16.95 -5.24
C GLY A 400 11.22 -16.67 -6.34
N ASN A 401 12.34 -16.03 -6.03
CA ASN A 401 13.35 -15.59 -7.01
C ASN A 401 12.73 -14.81 -8.17
N SER A 402 11.80 -13.92 -7.85
CA SER A 402 11.02 -13.15 -8.83
C SER A 402 10.98 -11.68 -8.48
N GLU A 403 11.19 -10.82 -9.47
CA GLU A 403 11.10 -9.36 -9.34
C GLU A 403 12.02 -8.83 -8.23
N ILE A 404 13.31 -9.17 -8.27
CA ILE A 404 14.32 -8.73 -7.30
C ILE A 404 15.09 -7.55 -7.89
N ASP A 405 15.07 -6.42 -7.18
CA ASP A 405 15.78 -5.19 -7.56
C ASP A 405 15.39 -4.69 -8.97
N VAL A 406 14.09 -4.58 -9.21
CA VAL A 406 13.49 -4.19 -10.51
C VAL A 406 12.47 -3.08 -10.34
N PRO A 407 12.08 -2.36 -11.43
CA PRO A 407 10.93 -1.49 -11.41
C PRO A 407 9.63 -2.29 -11.31
N LEU A 408 8.63 -1.73 -10.60
CA LEU A 408 7.31 -2.35 -10.45
C LEU A 408 6.20 -1.30 -10.63
N ASN A 409 5.17 -1.62 -11.40
CA ASN A 409 4.10 -0.67 -11.74
C ASN A 409 3.32 -0.15 -10.53
N TYR A 410 3.21 -0.92 -9.47
CA TYR A 410 2.57 -0.47 -8.23
C TYR A 410 3.48 0.45 -7.38
N ALA A 411 4.81 0.37 -7.53
CA ALA A 411 5.71 1.36 -6.97
C ALA A 411 5.44 2.74 -7.57
N ASP A 412 5.29 2.80 -8.89
CA ASP A 412 4.98 4.03 -9.63
C ASP A 412 3.64 4.62 -9.21
N TYR A 413 2.62 3.78 -9.07
CA TYR A 413 1.28 4.22 -8.64
C TYR A 413 1.32 4.92 -7.27
N TYR A 414 1.93 4.28 -6.27
CA TYR A 414 1.98 4.86 -4.92
C TYR A 414 2.97 6.02 -4.81
N TYR A 415 4.00 6.06 -5.64
CA TYR A 415 4.87 7.23 -5.77
C TYR A 415 4.09 8.45 -6.28
N LEU A 416 3.32 8.31 -7.36
CA LEU A 416 2.43 9.35 -7.86
C LEU A 416 1.41 9.79 -6.81
N GLU A 417 0.81 8.84 -6.10
CA GLU A 417 -0.13 9.16 -5.03
C GLU A 417 0.53 9.95 -3.89
N ALA A 418 1.75 9.58 -3.49
CA ALA A 418 2.51 10.30 -2.47
C ALA A 418 2.82 11.74 -2.93
N LEU A 419 3.25 11.94 -4.18
CA LEU A 419 3.46 13.27 -4.75
C LEU A 419 2.17 14.10 -4.74
N MET A 420 1.03 13.51 -5.11
CA MET A 420 -0.27 14.20 -5.07
C MET A 420 -0.70 14.56 -3.65
N ARG A 421 -0.41 13.72 -2.66
CA ARG A 421 -0.69 13.97 -1.24
C ARG A 421 0.22 15.08 -0.70
N GLN A 422 1.51 15.07 -1.03
CA GLN A 422 2.45 16.16 -0.68
C GLN A 422 1.99 17.50 -1.26
N ARG A 423 1.57 17.52 -2.54
CA ARG A 423 1.05 18.73 -3.20
C ARG A 423 -0.15 19.32 -2.47
N ARG A 424 -1.09 18.48 -2.02
CA ARG A 424 -2.27 18.93 -1.25
C ARG A 424 -1.86 19.58 0.07
N TRP A 425 -0.87 19.03 0.77
CA TRP A 425 -0.32 19.63 1.98
C TRP A 425 0.35 21.00 1.70
N SER A 426 1.13 21.13 0.64
CA SER A 426 1.78 22.37 0.26
C SER A 426 0.75 23.45 -0.10
N GLN A 427 -0.32 23.09 -0.81
CA GLN A 427 -1.40 24.03 -1.16
C GLN A 427 -2.20 24.48 0.07
N ALA A 428 -2.45 23.59 1.02
CA ALA A 428 -3.17 23.92 2.26
C ALA A 428 -2.35 24.83 3.19
N ALA A 429 -1.01 24.80 3.10
CA ALA A 429 -0.11 25.64 3.87
C ALA A 429 0.12 27.04 3.23
N SER A 430 -0.23 27.22 1.96
CA SER A 430 -0.10 28.51 1.26
C SER A 430 -1.31 29.39 1.63
N PRO A 431 -1.10 30.64 2.09
CA PRO A 431 -2.21 31.57 2.29
C PRO A 431 -2.95 31.79 0.97
N ALA A 432 -4.29 31.86 1.04
CA ALA A 432 -5.11 32.20 -0.12
C ALA A 432 -4.58 33.51 -0.76
N PRO A 433 -4.49 33.62 -2.09
CA PRO A 433 -4.12 34.85 -2.73
C PRO A 433 -5.10 35.94 -2.31
N SER A 434 -4.56 37.03 -1.76
CA SER A 434 -5.28 38.22 -1.26
C SER A 434 -5.99 38.95 -2.41
#